data_57b24206c472080d824e8805694f30af
#
_entry.id   57b24206c472080d824e8805694f30af
#
_cell.length_a   1.000
_cell.length_b   1.000
_cell.length_c   1.000
_cell.angle_alpha   90.00
_cell.angle_beta   90.00
_cell.angle_gamma   90.00
#
_symmetry.space_group_name_H-M   'P 1'
#
loop_
_entity.id
_entity.type
_entity.pdbx_description
1 polymer ?
#
loop_
_entity_poly.entity_id
_entity_poly.type
_entity_poly.pdbx_seq_one_letter_code
_entity_poly.pdbx_strand_id
1 'polypeptide(L)'
;SREFYASDAVLHSIPEAYHEAAWQELMRSQELMQCYFVECDGQIAGYMLLSFMFSHECGGMAVWLEELYIRSAFQRRGLGHACFTYIQENIEPHVRRIRLEIEPDNDGAIRLYRAMGYQPLSYAQMVKDMDNSGENA
;
A
#
# COMPACT_ATOMS: atom_id res chain seq x y z
N SER A 1 -5.68 -5.54 -7.81
CA SER A 1 -6.43 -4.63 -6.93
C SER A 1 -7.79 -5.19 -6.54
N ARG A 2 -8.56 -5.73 -7.48
CA ARG A 2 -9.86 -6.37 -7.15
C ARG A 2 -9.68 -7.55 -6.20
N GLU A 3 -8.66 -8.39 -6.41
CA GLU A 3 -8.33 -9.49 -5.52
C GLU A 3 -7.94 -9.01 -4.12
N PHE A 4 -7.19 -7.91 -4.05
CA PHE A 4 -6.79 -7.30 -2.78
C PHE A 4 -8.01 -6.88 -1.96
N TYR A 5 -8.95 -6.17 -2.59
CA TYR A 5 -10.15 -5.68 -1.89
C TYR A 5 -11.19 -6.77 -1.61
N ALA A 6 -11.03 -7.94 -2.18
CA ALA A 6 -11.82 -9.13 -1.84
C ALA A 6 -11.15 -10.00 -0.76
N SER A 7 -9.93 -9.64 -0.32
CA SER A 7 -9.16 -10.41 0.65
C SER A 7 -9.38 -9.93 2.08
N ASP A 8 -8.82 -10.66 3.03
CA ASP A 8 -8.86 -10.29 4.46
C ASP A 8 -7.95 -9.11 4.81
N ALA A 9 -7.21 -8.59 3.84
CA ALA A 9 -6.29 -7.49 4.07
C ALA A 9 -6.98 -6.13 4.22
N VAL A 10 -8.26 -6.02 3.88
CA VAL A 10 -9.01 -4.77 3.91
C VAL A 10 -10.32 -4.91 4.67
N LEU A 11 -10.76 -3.80 5.29
CA LEU A 11 -12.03 -3.75 6.03
C LEU A 11 -13.24 -3.71 5.11
N HIS A 12 -13.11 -3.07 3.95
CA HIS A 12 -14.21 -2.85 3.02
C HIS A 12 -13.75 -3.04 1.58
N SER A 13 -14.62 -3.60 0.75
CA SER A 13 -14.44 -3.51 -0.70
C SER A 13 -14.72 -2.07 -1.15
N ILE A 14 -14.24 -1.73 -2.32
CA ILE A 14 -14.46 -0.40 -2.91
C ILE A 14 -15.21 -0.51 -4.23
N PRO A 15 -15.93 0.55 -4.66
CA PRO A 15 -16.60 0.55 -5.95
C PRO A 15 -15.66 0.31 -7.12
N GLU A 16 -16.15 -0.33 -8.16
CA GLU A 16 -15.38 -0.59 -9.38
C GLU A 16 -14.81 0.69 -9.99
N ALA A 17 -15.56 1.79 -9.92
CA ALA A 17 -15.12 3.07 -10.42
C ALA A 17 -13.83 3.58 -9.75
N TYR A 18 -13.56 3.17 -8.52
CA TYR A 18 -12.34 3.57 -7.80
C TYR A 18 -11.10 2.87 -8.37
N HIS A 19 -11.25 1.62 -8.80
CA HIS A 19 -10.16 0.91 -9.48
C HIS A 19 -9.80 1.61 -10.79
N GLU A 20 -10.80 2.03 -11.55
CA GLU A 20 -10.59 2.76 -12.79
C GLU A 20 -9.93 4.11 -12.54
N ALA A 21 -10.39 4.84 -11.55
CA ALA A 21 -9.81 6.14 -11.19
C ALA A 21 -8.34 5.99 -10.78
N ALA A 22 -8.00 4.96 -10.01
CA ALA A 22 -6.61 4.71 -9.63
C ALA A 22 -5.75 4.38 -10.85
N TRP A 23 -6.27 3.59 -11.77
CA TRP A 23 -5.57 3.26 -13.01
C TRP A 23 -5.29 4.52 -13.84
N GLN A 24 -6.29 5.40 -13.97
CA GLN A 24 -6.13 6.64 -14.71
C GLN A 24 -5.10 7.56 -14.06
N GLU A 25 -5.09 7.65 -12.73
CA GLU A 25 -4.10 8.44 -12.01
C GLU A 25 -2.69 7.89 -12.23
N LEU A 26 -2.52 6.57 -12.19
CA LEU A 26 -1.23 5.93 -12.44
C LEU A 26 -0.74 6.20 -13.87
N MET A 27 -1.64 6.22 -14.84
CA MET A 27 -1.29 6.54 -16.23
C MET A 27 -1.01 8.02 -16.44
N ARG A 28 -1.61 8.90 -15.62
CA ARG A 28 -1.44 10.35 -15.74
C ARG A 28 -0.05 10.78 -15.25
N SER A 29 0.43 10.27 -14.13
CA SER A 29 1.63 10.78 -13.47
C SER A 29 2.14 9.80 -12.43
N GLN A 30 3.43 9.90 -12.09
CA GLN A 30 4.03 9.16 -10.98
C GLN A 30 4.22 10.01 -9.73
N GLU A 31 3.69 11.24 -9.72
CA GLU A 31 3.89 12.17 -8.61
C GLU A 31 3.13 11.77 -7.34
N LEU A 32 1.86 11.36 -7.48
CA LEU A 32 1.01 11.02 -6.34
C LEU A 32 1.00 9.53 -6.04
N MET A 33 1.06 8.70 -7.07
CA MET A 33 0.96 7.25 -6.92
C MET A 33 1.96 6.55 -7.82
N GLN A 34 2.51 5.44 -7.32
CA GLN A 34 3.35 4.53 -8.11
C GLN A 34 2.96 3.10 -7.79
N CYS A 35 2.87 2.29 -8.84
CA CYS A 35 2.57 0.87 -8.71
C CYS A 35 3.76 0.04 -9.18
N TYR A 36 4.15 -0.93 -8.38
CA TYR A 36 5.23 -1.85 -8.69
C TYR A 36 4.66 -3.26 -8.78
N PHE A 37 4.89 -3.92 -9.90
CA PHE A 37 4.51 -5.32 -10.04
C PHE A 37 5.60 -6.22 -9.46
N VAL A 38 5.15 -7.27 -8.79
CA VAL A 38 6.04 -8.31 -8.26
C VAL A 38 5.99 -9.47 -9.22
N GLU A 39 7.15 -9.82 -9.79
CA GLU A 39 7.26 -10.93 -10.73
C GLU A 39 7.93 -12.13 -10.06
N CYS A 40 7.44 -13.31 -10.39
CA CYS A 40 8.00 -14.57 -9.93
C CYS A 40 7.85 -15.62 -11.04
N ASP A 41 8.95 -16.22 -11.44
CA ASP A 41 8.98 -17.25 -12.51
C ASP A 41 8.33 -16.75 -13.81
N GLY A 42 8.58 -15.50 -14.18
CA GLY A 42 8.04 -14.90 -15.40
C GLY A 42 6.56 -14.53 -15.36
N GLN A 43 5.93 -14.60 -14.18
CA GLN A 43 4.53 -14.27 -13.99
C GLN A 43 4.35 -13.13 -13.00
N ILE A 44 3.26 -12.39 -13.13
CA ILE A 44 2.92 -11.37 -12.15
C ILE A 44 2.34 -12.04 -10.91
N ALA A 45 3.12 -12.00 -9.82
CA ALA A 45 2.75 -12.65 -8.57
C ALA A 45 1.97 -11.71 -7.64
N GLY A 46 2.07 -10.40 -7.86
CA GLY A 46 1.43 -9.42 -7.01
C GLY A 46 1.82 -8.01 -7.36
N TYR A 47 1.55 -7.08 -6.45
CA TYR A 47 1.91 -5.67 -6.65
C TYR A 47 2.02 -4.95 -5.31
N MET A 48 2.69 -3.81 -5.32
CA MET A 48 2.60 -2.83 -4.25
C MET A 48 2.24 -1.46 -4.82
N LEU A 49 1.41 -0.73 -4.08
CA LEU A 49 0.93 0.58 -4.45
C LEU A 49 1.40 1.59 -3.41
N LEU A 50 2.08 2.61 -3.86
CA LEU A 50 2.63 3.67 -3.01
C LEU A 50 1.96 4.99 -3.33
N SER A 51 1.66 5.78 -2.28
CA SER A 51 1.19 7.16 -2.41
C SER A 51 2.19 8.10 -1.78
N PHE A 52 2.37 9.27 -2.38
CA PHE A 52 3.41 10.23 -2.01
C PHE A 52 2.78 11.54 -1.55
N MET A 53 3.33 12.09 -0.47
CA MET A 53 2.92 13.40 0.02
C MET A 53 4.10 14.11 0.68
N PHE A 54 4.05 15.42 0.79
CA PHE A 54 4.99 16.15 1.63
C PHE A 54 4.41 16.24 3.04
N SER A 55 5.23 15.90 4.04
CA SER A 55 4.81 15.92 5.44
C SER A 55 5.66 16.90 6.24
N HIS A 56 5.02 17.90 6.80
CA HIS A 56 5.69 18.86 7.70
C HIS A 56 6.24 18.14 8.92
N GLU A 57 5.51 17.18 9.46
CA GLU A 57 5.89 16.46 10.69
C GLU A 57 7.21 15.70 10.54
N CYS A 58 7.48 15.14 9.38
CA CYS A 58 8.75 14.46 9.16
C CYS A 58 9.77 15.30 8.38
N GLY A 59 9.38 16.50 7.94
CA GLY A 59 10.25 17.44 7.27
C GLY A 59 10.60 17.08 5.84
N GLY A 60 9.74 16.38 5.13
CA GLY A 60 10.02 15.99 3.76
C GLY A 60 8.95 15.06 3.18
N MET A 61 9.34 14.31 2.16
CA MET A 61 8.43 13.38 1.51
C MET A 61 8.10 12.22 2.43
N ALA A 62 6.83 11.90 2.50
CA ALA A 62 6.30 10.72 3.16
C ALA A 62 5.63 9.82 2.12
N VAL A 63 5.80 8.52 2.29
CA VAL A 63 5.22 7.51 1.42
C VAL A 63 4.27 6.66 2.22
N TRP A 64 3.06 6.46 1.68
CA TRP A 64 2.13 5.47 2.19
C TRP A 64 2.25 4.20 1.37
N LEU A 65 2.49 3.09 2.03
CA LEU A 65 2.28 1.77 1.43
C LEU A 65 0.79 1.51 1.50
N GLU A 66 0.10 1.86 0.42
CA GLU A 66 -1.36 1.75 0.33
C GLU A 66 -1.81 0.30 0.25
N GLU A 67 -1.15 -0.47 -0.62
CA GLU A 67 -1.51 -1.86 -0.88
C GLU A 67 -0.25 -2.68 -1.13
N LEU A 68 -0.21 -3.85 -0.54
CA LEU A 68 0.77 -4.87 -0.87
C LEU A 68 0.02 -6.21 -0.96
N TYR A 69 -0.02 -6.77 -2.15
CA TYR A 69 -0.75 -7.99 -2.39
C TYR A 69 0.09 -9.01 -3.15
N ILE A 70 0.16 -10.21 -2.61
CA ILE A 70 0.76 -11.36 -3.27
C ILE A 70 -0.35 -12.38 -3.51
N ARG A 71 -0.52 -12.80 -4.75
CA ARG A 71 -1.53 -13.77 -5.13
C ARG A 71 -1.31 -15.09 -4.38
N SER A 72 -2.40 -15.77 -4.04
CA SER A 72 -2.35 -16.95 -3.17
C SER A 72 -1.41 -18.05 -3.71
N ALA A 73 -1.32 -18.21 -5.03
CA ALA A 73 -0.44 -19.20 -5.65
C ALA A 73 1.06 -18.91 -5.42
N PHE A 74 1.41 -17.69 -5.05
CA PHE A 74 2.80 -17.25 -4.89
C PHE A 74 3.16 -16.90 -3.44
N GLN A 75 2.26 -17.08 -2.50
CA GLN A 75 2.51 -16.80 -1.10
C GLN A 75 3.52 -17.80 -0.50
N ARG A 76 4.14 -17.40 0.62
CA ARG A 76 5.14 -18.19 1.35
C ARG A 76 6.43 -18.44 0.56
N ARG A 77 6.77 -17.55 -0.38
CA ARG A 77 8.02 -17.61 -1.14
C ARG A 77 8.95 -16.44 -0.83
N GLY A 78 8.66 -15.66 0.21
CA GLY A 78 9.46 -14.51 0.60
C GLY A 78 9.26 -13.28 -0.27
N LEU A 79 8.21 -13.21 -1.07
CA LEU A 79 7.97 -12.09 -1.99
C LEU A 79 7.60 -10.80 -1.23
N GLY A 80 6.83 -10.91 -0.15
CA GLY A 80 6.54 -9.75 0.69
C GLY A 80 7.81 -9.15 1.30
N HIS A 81 8.69 -10.00 1.78
CA HIS A 81 10.00 -9.58 2.30
C HIS A 81 10.83 -8.91 1.19
N ALA A 82 10.81 -9.46 -0.01
CA ALA A 82 11.52 -8.88 -1.16
C ALA A 82 10.98 -7.48 -1.50
N CYS A 83 9.68 -7.24 -1.37
CA CYS A 83 9.09 -5.91 -1.54
C CYS A 83 9.66 -4.92 -0.53
N PHE A 84 9.75 -5.30 0.73
CA PHE A 84 10.32 -4.42 1.76
C PHE A 84 11.81 -4.18 1.56
N THR A 85 12.55 -5.16 1.08
CA THR A 85 13.95 -4.97 0.69
C THR A 85 14.07 -3.95 -0.43
N TYR A 86 13.21 -4.05 -1.45
CA TYR A 86 13.16 -3.08 -2.53
C TYR A 86 12.88 -1.67 -2.00
N ILE A 87 11.92 -1.54 -1.09
CA ILE A 87 11.60 -0.25 -0.47
C ILE A 87 12.82 0.32 0.26
N GLN A 88 13.52 -0.50 1.04
CA GLN A 88 14.74 -0.07 1.75
C GLN A 88 15.81 0.44 0.79
N GLU A 89 16.01 -0.24 -0.31
CA GLU A 89 17.09 0.07 -1.24
C GLU A 89 16.76 1.22 -2.19
N ASN A 90 15.48 1.35 -2.59
CA ASN A 90 15.12 2.23 -3.69
C ASN A 90 14.17 3.38 -3.31
N ILE A 91 13.47 3.27 -2.21
CA ILE A 91 12.50 4.29 -1.77
C ILE A 91 13.01 5.06 -0.56
N GLU A 92 13.45 4.37 0.48
CA GLU A 92 13.92 5.00 1.72
C GLU A 92 14.99 6.07 1.52
N PRO A 93 15.98 5.90 0.62
CA PRO A 93 16.98 6.93 0.41
C PRO A 93 16.43 8.29 -0.06
N HIS A 94 15.22 8.31 -0.59
CA HIS A 94 14.60 9.50 -1.19
C HIS A 94 13.48 10.10 -0.37
N VAL A 95 13.13 9.51 0.77
CA VAL A 95 11.99 9.95 1.59
C VAL A 95 12.37 10.08 3.04
N ARG A 96 11.51 10.72 3.84
CA ARG A 96 11.75 10.95 5.27
C ARG A 96 10.93 10.01 6.14
N ARG A 97 9.85 9.46 5.60
CA ARG A 97 8.95 8.58 6.35
C ARG A 97 8.22 7.65 5.42
N ILE A 98 8.04 6.41 5.87
CA ILE A 98 7.13 5.46 5.22
C ILE A 98 6.07 5.09 6.24
N ARG A 99 4.81 5.15 5.83
CA ARG A 99 3.66 4.84 6.66
C ARG A 99 2.88 3.69 6.04
N LEU A 100 2.27 2.89 6.90
CA LEU A 100 1.34 1.83 6.49
C LEU A 100 0.28 1.66 7.57
N GLU A 101 -0.80 1.02 7.19
CA GLU A 101 -1.87 0.67 8.10
C GLU A 101 -1.96 -0.85 8.20
N ILE A 102 -2.24 -1.35 9.39
CA ILE A 102 -2.39 -2.78 9.65
C ILE A 102 -3.59 -3.00 10.55
N GLU A 103 -4.25 -4.14 10.35
CA GLU A 103 -5.28 -4.57 11.27
C GLU A 103 -4.68 -4.87 12.63
N PRO A 104 -5.27 -4.39 13.73
CA PRO A 104 -4.72 -4.57 15.08
C PRO A 104 -4.53 -6.02 15.50
N ASP A 105 -5.28 -6.94 14.92
CA ASP A 105 -5.22 -8.37 15.25
C ASP A 105 -4.36 -9.17 14.27
N ASN A 106 -3.72 -8.51 13.29
CA ASN A 106 -2.83 -9.18 12.35
C ASN A 106 -1.43 -9.29 12.94
N ASP A 107 -1.25 -10.23 13.87
CA ASP A 107 0.00 -10.39 14.61
C ASP A 107 1.19 -10.72 13.71
N GLY A 108 0.96 -11.49 12.65
CA GLY A 108 2.00 -11.85 11.70
C GLY A 108 2.56 -10.63 10.96
N ALA A 109 1.68 -9.77 10.49
CA ALA A 109 2.08 -8.53 9.84
C ALA A 109 2.80 -7.59 10.80
N ILE A 110 2.29 -7.46 12.03
CA ILE A 110 2.91 -6.61 13.04
C ILE A 110 4.35 -7.06 13.33
N ARG A 111 4.56 -8.35 13.49
CA ARG A 111 5.91 -8.90 13.72
C ARG A 111 6.84 -8.60 12.54
N LEU A 112 6.35 -8.81 11.32
CA LEU A 112 7.13 -8.53 10.13
C LEU A 112 7.54 -7.06 10.05
N TYR A 113 6.58 -6.15 10.22
CA TYR A 113 6.85 -4.73 10.09
C TYR A 113 7.78 -4.23 11.18
N ARG A 114 7.63 -4.71 12.42
CA ARG A 114 8.56 -4.38 13.49
C ARG A 114 9.98 -4.85 13.17
N ALA A 115 10.11 -6.06 12.63
CA ALA A 115 11.42 -6.59 12.23
C ALA A 115 12.06 -5.76 11.12
N MET A 116 11.26 -5.10 10.29
CA MET A 116 11.73 -4.21 9.22
C MET A 116 11.94 -2.76 9.68
N GLY A 117 11.79 -2.47 10.98
CA GLY A 117 12.05 -1.15 11.56
C GLY A 117 10.84 -0.25 11.69
N TYR A 118 9.65 -0.73 11.38
CA TYR A 118 8.42 0.06 11.55
C TYR A 118 8.00 0.08 13.02
N GLN A 119 7.48 1.22 13.46
CA GLN A 119 7.04 1.42 14.82
C GLN A 119 5.59 1.93 14.82
N PRO A 120 4.80 1.59 15.83
CA PRO A 120 3.46 2.15 15.95
C PRO A 120 3.49 3.67 16.02
N LEU A 121 2.56 4.32 15.31
CA LEU A 121 2.33 5.74 15.41
C LEU A 121 1.12 5.95 16.31
N SER A 122 1.26 6.80 17.32
CA SER A 122 0.27 6.90 18.41
C SER A 122 -0.94 7.76 18.08
N TYR A 123 -1.12 8.17 16.83
CA TYR A 123 -2.30 8.93 16.42
C TYR A 123 -3.46 8.00 16.07
N ALA A 124 -4.63 8.32 16.56
CA ALA A 124 -5.87 7.77 16.02
C ALA A 124 -6.27 8.54 14.78
N GLN A 125 -6.91 7.89 13.84
CA GLN A 125 -7.36 8.51 12.59
C GLN A 125 -8.87 8.62 12.57
N MET A 126 -9.35 9.68 11.93
CA MET A 126 -10.77 9.88 11.65
C MET A 126 -10.92 10.14 10.15
N VAL A 127 -12.03 9.72 9.58
CA VAL A 127 -12.30 9.89 8.16
C VAL A 127 -13.69 10.50 7.96
N LYS A 128 -13.80 11.35 6.97
CA LYS A 128 -15.08 11.85 6.46
C LYS A 128 -14.99 11.79 4.95
N ASP A 129 -15.76 10.91 4.35
CA ASP A 129 -15.80 10.81 2.89
C ASP A 129 -16.77 11.85 2.34
N MET A 130 -16.38 12.47 1.23
CA MET A 130 -17.24 13.42 0.55
C MET A 130 -18.28 12.65 -0.25
N ASP A 131 -19.52 13.12 -0.17
CA ASP A 131 -20.62 12.51 -0.91
C ASP A 131 -20.54 12.98 -2.37
N ASN A 132 -20.23 12.03 -3.26
CA ASN A 132 -20.24 12.28 -4.70
C ASN A 132 -21.48 11.61 -5.28
N SER A 133 -22.41 12.42 -5.79
CA SER A 133 -23.63 11.91 -6.40
C SER A 133 -23.30 10.99 -7.57
N GLY A 134 -23.55 9.71 -7.45
CA GLY A 134 -23.19 8.68 -8.42
C GLY A 134 -22.28 7.60 -7.87
N GLU A 135 -21.63 7.85 -6.76
CA GLU A 135 -20.79 6.86 -6.07
C GLU A 135 -21.56 6.17 -4.93
N ASN A 136 -22.54 6.83 -4.38
CA ASN A 136 -23.33 6.35 -3.25
C ASN A 136 -24.70 5.80 -3.66
N ALA A 137 -24.80 5.47 -4.90
CA ALA A 137 -26.04 4.90 -5.40
C ALA A 137 -26.21 3.44 -4.99
#